data_7cf41863c2039a2a7a8fda4a7f3888a9
#
_entry.id   7cf41863c2039a2a7a8fda4a7f3888a9
#
_cell.length_a   1.000
_cell.length_b   1.000
_cell.length_c   1.000
_cell.angle_alpha   90.00
_cell.angle_beta   90.00
_cell.angle_gamma   90.00
#
_symmetry.space_group_name_H-M   'P 1'
#
loop_
_entity.id
_entity.type
_entity.pdbx_description
1 polymer ?
#
loop_
_entity_poly.entity_id
_entity_poly.type
_entity_poly.pdbx_seq_one_letter_code
_entity_poly.pdbx_strand_id
1 'polypeptide(L)'
;TGKFYFIEVNPRIQVEHTVTEVVTGIDIVKAQIHILDGHPIGDEAASGVPPQEEIKLRGHALQCRITTEDPEHNFIPDYGRITAYRGATGFGIRLDGGTAYSGAVITRYYDPLLEKVTAWAPTPQEAARRMDRALREFRIRGVATNLTFLEAIITHPQFMDYSYTTRFIDETPELFDQVKRADRATKLLTYLADVTVNGHPEAKGRPKPAEDIAKPV
;
A
#
# COMPACT_ATOMS: atom_id res chain seq x y z
N THR A 1 13.70 -15.65 -20.22
CA THR A 1 14.65 -16.59 -20.88
C THR A 1 14.30 -18.06 -20.61
N GLY A 2 13.40 -18.37 -19.65
CA GLY A 2 13.05 -19.74 -19.22
C GLY A 2 14.17 -20.48 -18.47
N LYS A 3 15.30 -19.84 -18.21
CA LYS A 3 16.37 -20.37 -17.38
C LYS A 3 16.21 -19.88 -15.95
N PHE A 4 16.49 -20.76 -14.99
CA PHE A 4 16.52 -20.44 -13.57
C PHE A 4 17.90 -20.79 -13.00
N TYR A 5 18.27 -20.10 -11.93
CA TYR A 5 19.57 -20.26 -11.26
C TYR A 5 19.33 -20.28 -9.77
N PHE A 6 20.04 -21.19 -9.08
CA PHE A 6 20.06 -21.15 -7.61
C PHE A 6 20.86 -19.93 -7.14
N ILE A 7 20.31 -19.16 -6.22
CA ILE A 7 20.97 -18.00 -5.60
C ILE A 7 21.20 -18.32 -4.12
N GLU A 8 20.11 -18.46 -3.35
CA GLU A 8 20.17 -18.71 -1.91
C GLU A 8 18.90 -19.38 -1.40
N VAL A 9 18.93 -19.87 -0.17
CA VAL A 9 17.75 -20.30 0.60
C VAL A 9 17.69 -19.48 1.88
N ASN A 10 16.53 -18.88 2.15
CA ASN A 10 16.25 -18.21 3.41
C ASN A 10 15.50 -19.18 4.34
N PRO A 11 16.18 -19.87 5.30
CA PRO A 11 15.57 -20.89 6.12
C PRO A 11 14.76 -20.28 7.29
N ARG A 12 13.83 -19.39 6.98
CA ARG A 12 12.96 -18.66 7.92
C ARG A 12 11.68 -18.23 7.23
N ILE A 13 10.70 -17.84 8.01
CA ILE A 13 9.52 -17.14 7.46
C ILE A 13 9.97 -15.85 6.76
N GLN A 14 9.40 -15.55 5.60
CA GLN A 14 9.70 -14.35 4.84
C GLN A 14 8.54 -13.33 4.92
N VAL A 15 8.83 -12.07 4.60
CA VAL A 15 7.83 -10.99 4.66
C VAL A 15 6.65 -11.29 3.74
N GLU A 16 6.91 -11.88 2.58
CA GLU A 16 5.95 -12.20 1.53
C GLU A 16 5.06 -13.43 1.79
N HIS A 17 5.23 -14.14 2.92
CA HIS A 17 4.44 -15.34 3.26
C HIS A 17 2.91 -15.11 3.18
N THR A 18 2.46 -13.89 3.43
CA THR A 18 1.04 -13.56 3.42
C THR A 18 0.36 -13.79 2.07
N VAL A 19 1.09 -13.64 0.95
CA VAL A 19 0.58 -13.95 -0.39
C VAL A 19 0.25 -15.43 -0.50
N THR A 20 1.18 -16.30 -0.09
CA THR A 20 0.99 -17.76 -0.09
C THR A 20 -0.17 -18.16 0.81
N GLU A 21 -0.25 -17.63 2.03
CA GLU A 21 -1.32 -17.93 2.98
C GLU A 21 -2.70 -17.56 2.43
N VAL A 22 -2.81 -16.38 1.80
CA VAL A 22 -4.09 -15.89 1.30
C VAL A 22 -4.60 -16.71 0.11
N VAL A 23 -3.70 -17.17 -0.80
CA VAL A 23 -4.12 -17.95 -1.97
C VAL A 23 -4.26 -19.46 -1.70
N THR A 24 -3.61 -19.98 -0.66
CA THR A 24 -3.71 -21.40 -0.31
C THR A 24 -4.69 -21.67 0.83
N GLY A 25 -4.87 -20.69 1.72
CA GLY A 25 -5.62 -20.86 2.98
C GLY A 25 -4.80 -21.58 4.07
N ILE A 26 -3.51 -21.77 3.88
CA ILE A 26 -2.62 -22.44 4.85
C ILE A 26 -1.94 -21.37 5.71
N ASP A 27 -2.09 -21.49 7.04
CA ASP A 27 -1.38 -20.66 8.02
C ASP A 27 0.05 -21.20 8.19
N ILE A 28 1.01 -20.56 7.52
CA ILE A 28 2.40 -21.03 7.48
C ILE A 28 3.04 -20.94 8.84
N VAL A 29 2.77 -19.91 9.63
CA VAL A 29 3.35 -19.73 10.96
C VAL A 29 2.86 -20.83 11.92
N LYS A 30 1.55 -21.07 11.90
CA LYS A 30 0.94 -22.14 12.68
C LYS A 30 1.48 -23.52 12.26
N ALA A 31 1.58 -23.77 10.96
CA ALA A 31 2.14 -24.99 10.40
C ALA A 31 3.59 -25.22 10.87
N GLN A 32 4.43 -24.17 10.86
CA GLN A 32 5.82 -24.28 11.38
C GLN A 32 5.84 -24.72 12.85
N ILE A 33 4.96 -24.18 13.70
CA ILE A 33 4.88 -24.57 15.11
C ILE A 33 4.52 -26.05 15.23
N HIS A 34 3.49 -26.51 14.53
CA HIS A 34 3.07 -27.91 14.57
C HIS A 34 4.15 -28.87 14.05
N ILE A 35 4.87 -28.47 12.99
CA ILE A 35 5.98 -29.28 12.45
C ILE A 35 7.12 -29.38 13.45
N LEU A 36 7.44 -28.30 14.18
CA LEU A 36 8.44 -28.33 15.25
C LEU A 36 8.00 -29.20 16.41
N ASP A 37 6.70 -29.33 16.68
CA ASP A 37 6.13 -30.27 17.66
C ASP A 37 6.10 -31.72 17.16
N GLY A 38 6.60 -31.99 15.95
CA GLY A 38 6.75 -33.34 15.39
C GLY A 38 5.61 -33.79 14.50
N HIS A 39 4.67 -32.92 14.16
CA HIS A 39 3.57 -33.25 13.23
C HIS A 39 4.05 -33.26 11.76
N PRO A 40 3.70 -34.29 10.97
CA PRO A 40 4.19 -34.42 9.61
C PRO A 40 3.46 -33.45 8.65
N ILE A 41 4.18 -32.95 7.64
CA ILE A 41 3.58 -32.28 6.49
C ILE A 41 2.76 -33.30 5.68
N GLY A 42 1.59 -32.90 5.20
CA GLY A 42 0.68 -33.76 4.47
C GLY A 42 -0.40 -34.42 5.33
N ASP A 43 -0.39 -34.14 6.62
CA ASP A 43 -1.48 -34.44 7.55
C ASP A 43 -2.14 -33.12 7.96
N GLU A 44 -3.21 -32.73 7.25
CA GLU A 44 -3.89 -31.45 7.48
C GLU A 44 -4.46 -31.34 8.89
N ALA A 45 -4.95 -32.43 9.45
CA ALA A 45 -5.54 -32.43 10.80
C ALA A 45 -4.48 -32.18 11.88
N ALA A 46 -3.26 -32.64 11.67
CA ALA A 46 -2.15 -32.53 12.62
C ALA A 46 -1.32 -31.26 12.41
N SER A 47 -0.88 -30.98 11.17
CA SER A 47 0.03 -29.88 10.86
C SER A 47 -0.66 -28.64 10.28
N GLY A 48 -1.90 -28.76 9.82
CA GLY A 48 -2.58 -27.71 9.05
C GLY A 48 -2.14 -27.64 7.58
N VAL A 49 -1.29 -28.57 7.14
CA VAL A 49 -0.80 -28.63 5.75
C VAL A 49 -1.32 -29.92 5.10
N PRO A 50 -2.20 -29.83 4.08
CA PRO A 50 -2.72 -30.97 3.36
C PRO A 50 -1.63 -31.64 2.50
N PRO A 51 -1.90 -32.85 1.95
CA PRO A 51 -1.06 -33.44 0.92
C PRO A 51 -0.84 -32.48 -0.27
N GLN A 52 0.33 -32.58 -0.91
CA GLN A 52 0.73 -31.64 -1.99
C GLN A 52 -0.30 -31.55 -3.13
N GLU A 53 -0.92 -32.66 -3.49
CA GLU A 53 -1.92 -32.78 -4.56
C GLU A 53 -3.26 -32.11 -4.21
N GLU A 54 -3.52 -31.89 -2.93
CA GLU A 54 -4.74 -31.25 -2.44
C GLU A 54 -4.60 -29.74 -2.28
N ILE A 55 -3.36 -29.21 -2.31
CA ILE A 55 -3.10 -27.77 -2.22
C ILE A 55 -3.60 -27.07 -3.49
N LYS A 56 -4.57 -26.20 -3.34
CA LYS A 56 -5.18 -25.44 -4.44
C LYS A 56 -4.93 -23.97 -4.28
N LEU A 57 -4.46 -23.33 -5.36
CA LEU A 57 -4.38 -21.87 -5.42
C LEU A 57 -5.77 -21.27 -5.73
N ARG A 58 -6.23 -20.37 -4.90
CA ARG A 58 -7.53 -19.70 -5.02
C ARG A 58 -7.32 -18.22 -5.27
N GLY A 59 -7.62 -17.78 -6.49
CA GLY A 59 -7.48 -16.39 -6.90
C GLY A 59 -6.02 -15.93 -6.97
N HIS A 60 -5.81 -14.64 -6.78
CA HIS A 60 -4.52 -13.98 -6.88
C HIS A 60 -4.32 -13.02 -5.71
N ALA A 61 -3.09 -12.89 -5.26
CA ALA A 61 -2.75 -11.95 -4.20
C ALA A 61 -1.55 -11.08 -4.60
N LEU A 62 -1.57 -9.85 -4.13
CA LEU A 62 -0.51 -8.86 -4.27
C LEU A 62 -0.20 -8.29 -2.89
N GLN A 63 1.08 -8.23 -2.52
CA GLN A 63 1.52 -7.62 -1.26
C GLN A 63 2.31 -6.34 -1.54
N CYS A 64 2.00 -5.28 -0.79
CA CYS A 64 2.79 -4.07 -0.70
C CYS A 64 3.32 -3.89 0.73
N ARG A 65 4.57 -3.46 0.84
CA ARG A 65 5.21 -3.07 2.11
C ARG A 65 5.16 -1.56 2.24
N ILE A 66 4.40 -1.06 3.19
CA ILE A 66 4.38 0.37 3.52
C ILE A 66 5.52 0.63 4.47
N THR A 67 6.43 1.52 4.08
CA THR A 67 7.65 1.86 4.83
C THR A 67 7.72 3.36 5.10
N THR A 68 8.53 3.75 6.09
CA THR A 68 8.87 5.17 6.34
C THR A 68 10.06 5.62 5.51
N GLU A 69 10.11 5.20 4.26
CA GLU A 69 11.14 5.60 3.29
C GLU A 69 10.59 6.65 2.35
N ASP A 70 11.40 7.67 2.08
CA ASP A 70 11.04 8.77 1.19
C ASP A 70 11.53 8.51 -0.25
N PRO A 71 10.65 8.16 -1.19
CA PRO A 71 11.04 7.90 -2.58
C PRO A 71 11.61 9.12 -3.29
N GLU A 72 11.22 10.35 -2.90
CA GLU A 72 11.75 11.58 -3.48
C GLU A 72 13.22 11.82 -3.09
N HIS A 73 13.69 11.17 -2.02
CA HIS A 73 15.05 11.29 -1.51
C HIS A 73 15.77 9.94 -1.48
N ASN A 74 15.70 9.17 -2.57
CA ASN A 74 16.38 7.86 -2.71
C ASN A 74 16.04 6.87 -1.59
N PHE A 75 14.80 6.83 -1.14
CA PHE A 75 14.33 5.94 -0.08
C PHE A 75 15.09 6.10 1.24
N ILE A 76 15.58 7.30 1.53
CA ILE A 76 16.14 7.57 2.86
C ILE A 76 15.04 7.36 3.91
N PRO A 77 15.28 6.53 4.94
CA PRO A 77 14.32 6.32 6.00
C PRO A 77 14.03 7.62 6.76
N ASP A 78 12.75 7.92 6.97
CA ASP A 78 12.28 9.02 7.79
C ASP A 78 11.93 8.54 9.19
N TYR A 79 12.10 9.42 10.16
CA TYR A 79 11.94 9.13 11.58
C TYR A 79 11.04 10.20 12.21
N GLY A 80 10.29 9.83 13.22
CA GLY A 80 9.44 10.79 13.90
C GLY A 80 8.26 10.14 14.60
N ARG A 81 7.32 10.98 15.01
CA ARG A 81 6.08 10.54 15.65
C ARG A 81 4.95 10.49 14.63
N ILE A 82 4.32 9.34 14.51
CA ILE A 82 3.08 9.20 13.73
C ILE A 82 1.98 9.96 14.46
N THR A 83 1.48 11.02 13.84
CA THR A 83 0.41 11.87 14.41
C THR A 83 -0.98 11.38 14.04
N ALA A 84 -1.13 10.65 12.94
CA ALA A 84 -2.36 9.97 12.56
C ALA A 84 -2.02 8.67 11.82
N TYR A 85 -2.71 7.60 12.16
CA TYR A 85 -2.65 6.32 11.47
C TYR A 85 -4.05 5.79 11.23
N ARG A 86 -4.35 5.41 9.99
CA ARG A 86 -5.54 4.66 9.60
C ARG A 86 -5.16 3.73 8.45
N GLY A 87 -5.33 2.43 8.67
CA GLY A 87 -5.20 1.40 7.65
C GLY A 87 -6.46 1.26 6.79
N ALA A 88 -6.32 0.58 5.67
CA ALA A 88 -7.43 0.17 4.84
C ALA A 88 -8.12 -1.07 5.42
N THR A 89 -9.39 -1.25 5.09
CA THR A 89 -10.18 -2.42 5.50
C THR A 89 -11.06 -2.91 4.35
N GLY A 90 -11.75 -4.01 4.57
CA GLY A 90 -12.75 -4.55 3.66
C GLY A 90 -12.36 -5.90 3.06
N PHE A 91 -13.31 -6.46 2.31
CA PHE A 91 -13.17 -7.80 1.75
C PHE A 91 -11.94 -7.93 0.84
N GLY A 92 -11.13 -8.96 1.11
CA GLY A 92 -9.90 -9.25 0.36
C GLY A 92 -8.73 -8.33 0.68
N ILE A 93 -8.77 -7.60 1.78
CA ILE A 93 -7.62 -6.86 2.34
C ILE A 93 -7.21 -7.52 3.65
N ARG A 94 -5.93 -7.86 3.73
CA ARG A 94 -5.26 -8.33 4.94
C ARG A 94 -4.17 -7.34 5.30
N LEU A 95 -4.11 -6.98 6.56
CA LEU A 95 -3.07 -6.14 7.15
C LEU A 95 -2.26 -6.94 8.15
N ASP A 96 -0.94 -6.88 8.00
CA ASP A 96 0.01 -7.44 8.95
C ASP A 96 0.90 -6.30 9.45
N GLY A 97 0.44 -5.67 10.52
CA GLY A 97 1.05 -4.48 11.10
C GLY A 97 2.25 -4.78 11.96
N GLY A 98 3.15 -3.82 11.97
CA GLY A 98 4.26 -3.76 12.90
C GLY A 98 3.95 -2.81 14.06
N THR A 99 4.77 -1.75 14.17
CA THR A 99 4.70 -0.75 15.26
C THR A 99 3.86 0.47 14.90
N ALA A 100 3.10 0.45 13.79
CA ALA A 100 2.37 1.61 13.29
C ALA A 100 1.03 1.81 14.00
N TYR A 101 0.93 2.87 14.79
CA TYR A 101 -0.31 3.37 15.39
C TYR A 101 -0.19 4.88 15.64
N SER A 102 -1.31 5.56 15.85
CA SER A 102 -1.29 6.99 16.17
C SER A 102 -0.57 7.24 17.50
N GLY A 103 0.50 8.04 17.48
CA GLY A 103 1.36 8.30 18.61
C GLY A 103 2.67 7.49 18.64
N ALA A 104 2.81 6.45 17.80
CA ALA A 104 4.04 5.67 17.70
C ALA A 104 5.24 6.53 17.31
N VAL A 105 6.40 6.21 17.87
CA VAL A 105 7.67 6.85 17.53
C VAL A 105 8.47 5.90 16.66
N ILE A 106 8.72 6.32 15.43
CA ILE A 106 9.57 5.59 14.49
C ILE A 106 11.02 5.99 14.74
N THR A 107 11.85 5.00 15.02
CA THR A 107 13.27 5.19 15.35
C THR A 107 14.16 4.73 14.19
N ARG A 108 15.39 5.24 14.18
CA ARG A 108 16.42 4.87 13.20
C ARG A 108 17.07 3.50 13.44
N TYR A 109 16.72 2.83 14.52
CA TYR A 109 17.44 1.64 14.98
C TYR A 109 16.80 0.33 14.51
N TYR A 110 15.61 0.41 13.93
CA TYR A 110 14.83 -0.73 13.45
C TYR A 110 14.43 -0.54 12.00
N ASP A 111 13.95 -1.62 11.38
CA ASP A 111 13.41 -1.65 10.03
C ASP A 111 12.30 -0.58 9.85
N PRO A 112 12.30 0.17 8.73
CA PRO A 112 11.29 1.19 8.44
C PRO A 112 9.91 0.63 8.10
N LEU A 113 9.71 -0.69 8.12
CA LEU A 113 8.44 -1.33 7.78
C LEU A 113 7.34 -0.96 8.77
N LEU A 114 6.29 -0.32 8.27
CA LEU A 114 5.10 0.02 9.05
C LEU A 114 4.03 -1.06 8.97
N GLU A 115 3.73 -1.52 7.74
CA GLU A 115 2.59 -2.39 7.47
C GLU A 115 2.84 -3.22 6.22
N LYS A 116 2.43 -4.49 6.24
CA LYS A 116 2.26 -5.33 5.05
C LYS A 116 0.78 -5.32 4.67
N VAL A 117 0.48 -4.87 3.48
CA VAL A 117 -0.87 -4.91 2.92
C VAL A 117 -0.93 -6.00 1.88
N THR A 118 -1.82 -6.96 2.06
CA THR A 118 -2.05 -8.02 1.07
C THR A 118 -3.46 -7.89 0.53
N ALA A 119 -3.60 -7.68 -0.78
CA ALA A 119 -4.87 -7.65 -1.47
C ALA A 119 -5.10 -8.96 -2.22
N TRP A 120 -6.26 -9.57 -2.02
CA TRP A 120 -6.69 -10.77 -2.72
C TRP A 120 -7.90 -10.48 -3.62
N ALA A 121 -7.96 -11.11 -4.79
CA ALA A 121 -9.12 -11.11 -5.66
C ALA A 121 -9.13 -12.36 -6.56
N PRO A 122 -10.27 -12.68 -7.24
CA PRO A 122 -10.34 -13.78 -8.19
C PRO A 122 -9.37 -13.63 -9.36
N THR A 123 -9.11 -12.41 -9.82
CA THR A 123 -8.19 -12.12 -10.93
C THR A 123 -7.06 -11.18 -10.48
N PRO A 124 -5.89 -11.23 -11.15
CA PRO A 124 -4.76 -10.38 -10.76
C PRO A 124 -5.06 -8.89 -10.98
N GLN A 125 -5.82 -8.52 -12.02
CA GLN A 125 -6.23 -7.14 -12.27
C GLN A 125 -7.14 -6.60 -11.16
N GLU A 126 -8.05 -7.43 -10.66
CA GLU A 126 -8.89 -7.04 -9.52
C GLU A 126 -8.08 -6.95 -8.23
N ALA A 127 -7.08 -7.82 -8.03
CA ALA A 127 -6.17 -7.72 -6.88
C ALA A 127 -5.38 -6.40 -6.92
N ALA A 128 -4.86 -5.99 -8.09
CA ALA A 128 -4.17 -4.72 -8.27
C ALA A 128 -5.10 -3.51 -8.02
N ARG A 129 -6.34 -3.52 -8.55
CA ARG A 129 -7.32 -2.46 -8.30
C ARG A 129 -7.72 -2.38 -6.83
N ARG A 130 -7.84 -3.53 -6.15
CA ARG A 130 -8.13 -3.59 -4.72
C ARG A 130 -6.98 -3.06 -3.88
N MET A 131 -5.74 -3.35 -4.29
CA MET A 131 -4.55 -2.78 -3.68
C MET A 131 -4.49 -1.26 -3.86
N ASP A 132 -4.74 -0.74 -5.08
CA ASP A 132 -4.78 0.71 -5.33
C ASP A 132 -5.80 1.40 -4.41
N ARG A 133 -7.02 0.84 -4.31
CA ARG A 133 -8.03 1.36 -3.37
C ARG A 133 -7.51 1.35 -1.93
N ALA A 134 -6.91 0.23 -1.50
CA ALA A 134 -6.40 0.11 -0.14
C ALA A 134 -5.32 1.14 0.16
N LEU A 135 -4.31 1.28 -0.71
CA LEU A 135 -3.23 2.26 -0.54
C LEU A 135 -3.79 3.70 -0.47
N ARG A 136 -4.81 4.03 -1.26
CA ARG A 136 -5.48 5.35 -1.24
C ARG A 136 -6.26 5.61 0.04
N GLU A 137 -6.75 4.58 0.70
CA GLU A 137 -7.47 4.69 1.98
C GLU A 137 -6.52 4.88 3.17
N PHE A 138 -5.25 4.47 3.05
CA PHE A 138 -4.28 4.68 4.11
C PHE A 138 -4.09 6.16 4.42
N ARG A 139 -4.01 6.44 5.70
CA ARG A 139 -3.69 7.78 6.20
C ARG A 139 -2.63 7.69 7.26
N ILE A 140 -1.40 8.00 6.87
CA ILE A 140 -0.25 8.08 7.77
C ILE A 140 0.24 9.52 7.75
N ARG A 141 0.44 10.11 8.91
CA ARG A 141 0.89 11.49 9.09
C ARG A 141 2.00 11.55 10.13
N GLY A 142 2.92 12.49 9.96
CA GLY A 142 4.03 12.74 10.90
C GLY A 142 5.37 12.16 10.44
N VAL A 143 5.34 11.28 9.43
CA VAL A 143 6.52 10.73 8.75
C VAL A 143 6.27 10.63 7.25
N ALA A 144 7.31 10.70 6.44
CA ALA A 144 7.25 10.36 5.03
C ALA A 144 7.00 8.87 4.86
N THR A 145 6.38 8.46 3.75
CA THR A 145 6.11 7.07 3.42
C THR A 145 6.21 6.83 1.92
N ASN A 146 6.38 5.58 1.52
CA ASN A 146 6.42 5.16 0.13
C ASN A 146 5.03 4.94 -0.51
N LEU A 147 3.93 5.33 0.14
CA LEU A 147 2.55 5.04 -0.32
C LEU A 147 2.28 5.49 -1.76
N THR A 148 2.63 6.72 -2.10
CA THR A 148 2.39 7.28 -3.45
C THR A 148 3.23 6.57 -4.52
N PHE A 149 4.44 6.17 -4.18
CA PHE A 149 5.30 5.37 -5.06
C PHE A 149 4.70 3.98 -5.32
N LEU A 150 4.19 3.30 -4.29
CA LEU A 150 3.48 2.03 -4.44
C LEU A 150 2.25 2.17 -5.34
N GLU A 151 1.46 3.25 -5.17
CA GLU A 151 0.32 3.53 -6.05
C GLU A 151 0.76 3.73 -7.52
N ALA A 152 1.86 4.46 -7.76
CA ALA A 152 2.41 4.66 -9.09
C ALA A 152 2.80 3.32 -9.75
N ILE A 153 3.47 2.44 -9.01
CA ILE A 153 3.87 1.11 -9.50
C ILE A 153 2.65 0.29 -9.92
N ILE A 154 1.68 0.09 -9.01
CA ILE A 154 0.58 -0.86 -9.23
C ILE A 154 -0.44 -0.37 -10.26
N THR A 155 -0.47 0.94 -10.55
CA THR A 155 -1.34 1.52 -11.58
C THR A 155 -0.63 1.73 -12.91
N HIS A 156 0.67 1.48 -12.99
CA HIS A 156 1.43 1.63 -14.23
C HIS A 156 0.97 0.61 -15.28
N PRO A 157 0.83 1.01 -16.56
CA PRO A 157 0.38 0.10 -17.62
C PRO A 157 1.19 -1.19 -17.72
N GLN A 158 2.52 -1.12 -17.67
CA GLN A 158 3.38 -2.30 -17.71
C GLN A 158 3.18 -3.24 -16.52
N PHE A 159 2.82 -2.70 -15.33
CA PHE A 159 2.47 -3.53 -14.19
C PHE A 159 1.14 -4.24 -14.40
N MET A 160 0.15 -3.54 -14.96
CA MET A 160 -1.19 -4.05 -15.19
C MET A 160 -1.28 -5.08 -16.31
N ASP A 161 -0.40 -5.01 -17.30
CA ASP A 161 -0.32 -5.96 -18.42
C ASP A 161 0.76 -7.06 -18.24
N TYR A 162 1.46 -7.04 -17.07
CA TYR A 162 2.51 -8.00 -16.70
C TYR A 162 3.75 -7.99 -17.62
N SER A 163 4.01 -6.91 -18.34
CA SER A 163 5.20 -6.77 -19.18
C SER A 163 6.45 -6.31 -18.42
N TYR A 164 6.32 -6.07 -17.10
CA TYR A 164 7.42 -5.66 -16.25
C TYR A 164 8.46 -6.76 -16.00
N THR A 165 9.69 -6.34 -15.76
CA THR A 165 10.81 -7.18 -15.35
C THR A 165 11.33 -6.74 -14.00
N THR A 166 12.34 -7.43 -13.45
CA THR A 166 13.03 -7.01 -12.21
C THR A 166 13.70 -5.64 -12.33
N ARG A 167 13.89 -5.12 -13.56
CA ARG A 167 14.45 -3.80 -13.83
C ARG A 167 13.41 -2.70 -14.00
N PHE A 168 12.13 -3.04 -13.85
CA PHE A 168 11.02 -2.12 -14.09
C PHE A 168 11.16 -0.78 -13.34
N ILE A 169 11.54 -0.81 -12.07
CA ILE A 169 11.71 0.41 -11.26
C ILE A 169 12.89 1.24 -11.78
N ASP A 170 14.01 0.60 -12.12
CA ASP A 170 15.21 1.28 -12.61
C ASP A 170 15.01 1.90 -14.00
N GLU A 171 14.17 1.29 -14.81
CA GLU A 171 13.90 1.68 -16.20
C GLU A 171 12.71 2.64 -16.35
N THR A 172 12.01 2.98 -15.26
CA THR A 172 10.77 3.77 -15.26
C THR A 172 10.91 4.97 -14.31
N PRO A 173 11.72 5.99 -14.65
CA PRO A 173 11.96 7.14 -13.77
C PRO A 173 10.70 7.94 -13.43
N GLU A 174 9.66 7.90 -14.27
CA GLU A 174 8.37 8.54 -14.01
C GLU A 174 7.65 8.01 -12.77
N LEU A 175 8.01 6.85 -12.26
CA LEU A 175 7.48 6.35 -10.99
C LEU A 175 7.86 7.25 -9.80
N PHE A 176 8.91 8.04 -9.95
CA PHE A 176 9.40 8.97 -8.93
C PHE A 176 8.81 10.37 -9.09
N ASP A 177 8.25 10.70 -10.25
CA ASP A 177 7.61 11.99 -10.55
C ASP A 177 6.18 12.02 -9.99
N GLN A 178 6.06 12.02 -8.66
CA GLN A 178 4.77 11.89 -8.04
C GLN A 178 4.05 13.21 -7.85
N VAL A 179 2.80 13.26 -8.25
CA VAL A 179 1.90 14.38 -7.93
C VAL A 179 1.65 14.39 -6.42
N LYS A 180 2.23 15.35 -5.71
CA LYS A 180 1.95 15.57 -4.28
C LYS A 180 0.45 15.75 -4.09
N ARG A 181 -0.17 14.82 -3.37
CA ARG A 181 -1.58 14.97 -2.99
C ARG A 181 -1.70 16.08 -1.97
N ALA A 182 -2.17 17.24 -2.41
CA ALA A 182 -2.51 18.32 -1.50
C ALA A 182 -3.52 17.83 -0.47
N ASP A 183 -3.27 18.10 0.80
CA ASP A 183 -4.23 17.83 1.87
C ASP A 183 -5.48 18.73 1.73
N ARG A 184 -6.51 18.47 2.56
CA ARG A 184 -7.77 19.20 2.47
C ARG A 184 -7.59 20.70 2.69
N ALA A 185 -6.69 21.11 3.61
CA ALA A 185 -6.44 22.50 3.89
C ALA A 185 -5.77 23.20 2.69
N THR A 186 -4.73 22.58 2.13
CA THR A 186 -4.06 23.08 0.93
C THR A 186 -5.01 23.20 -0.26
N LYS A 187 -5.88 22.20 -0.49
CA LYS A 187 -6.90 22.25 -1.55
C LYS A 187 -7.88 23.40 -1.34
N LEU A 188 -8.34 23.59 -0.10
CA LEU A 188 -9.25 24.67 0.25
C LEU A 188 -8.57 26.04 0.07
N LEU A 189 -7.35 26.21 0.56
CA LEU A 189 -6.60 27.46 0.40
C LEU A 189 -6.34 27.78 -1.08
N THR A 190 -5.95 26.78 -1.89
CA THR A 190 -5.78 26.95 -3.33
C THR A 190 -7.08 27.39 -4.00
N TYR A 191 -8.20 26.74 -3.66
CA TYR A 191 -9.52 27.13 -4.18
C TYR A 191 -9.92 28.55 -3.77
N LEU A 192 -9.73 28.89 -2.49
CA LEU A 192 -10.03 30.24 -2.00
C LEU A 192 -9.16 31.31 -2.69
N ALA A 193 -7.87 31.03 -2.87
CA ALA A 193 -6.98 31.93 -3.61
C ALA A 193 -7.41 32.10 -5.06
N ASP A 194 -7.75 31.01 -5.74
CA ASP A 194 -8.25 31.05 -7.12
C ASP A 194 -9.55 31.85 -7.23
N VAL A 195 -10.52 31.60 -6.36
CA VAL A 195 -11.79 32.35 -6.33
C VAL A 195 -11.56 33.84 -6.01
N THR A 196 -10.62 34.17 -5.14
CA THR A 196 -10.30 35.55 -4.77
C THR A 196 -9.68 36.32 -5.95
N VAL A 197 -8.77 35.65 -6.68
CA VAL A 197 -8.06 36.30 -7.82
C VAL A 197 -8.88 36.27 -9.10
N ASN A 198 -9.47 35.13 -9.43
CA ASN A 198 -10.12 34.88 -10.72
C ASN A 198 -11.66 34.97 -10.68
N GLY A 199 -12.23 35.16 -9.49
CA GLY A 199 -13.68 35.14 -9.25
C GLY A 199 -14.26 33.72 -9.18
N HIS A 200 -15.42 33.59 -8.56
CA HIS A 200 -16.11 32.31 -8.45
C HIS A 200 -16.60 31.82 -9.83
N PRO A 201 -16.33 30.58 -10.26
CA PRO A 201 -16.70 30.11 -11.60
C PRO A 201 -18.20 30.25 -11.92
N GLU A 202 -19.08 30.02 -10.94
CA GLU A 202 -20.53 30.13 -11.10
C GLU A 202 -21.04 31.55 -11.05
N ALA A 203 -20.21 32.53 -10.66
CA ALA A 203 -20.55 33.95 -10.66
C ALA A 203 -20.14 34.67 -11.96
N LYS A 204 -19.35 34.00 -12.81
CA LYS A 204 -18.98 34.56 -14.13
C LYS A 204 -20.23 34.77 -14.97
N GLY A 205 -20.54 36.04 -15.26
CA GLY A 205 -21.71 36.44 -16.06
C GLY A 205 -22.96 36.83 -15.26
N ARG A 206 -22.94 36.73 -13.92
CA ARG A 206 -24.03 37.32 -13.13
C ARG A 206 -23.85 38.84 -13.02
N PRO A 207 -24.95 39.65 -13.17
CA PRO A 207 -24.86 41.07 -12.92
C PRO A 207 -24.39 41.32 -11.49
N LYS A 208 -23.46 42.27 -11.31
CA LYS A 208 -23.04 42.69 -9.96
C LYS A 208 -24.26 43.18 -9.20
N PRO A 209 -24.41 42.81 -7.90
CA PRO A 209 -25.46 43.43 -7.10
C PRO A 209 -25.30 44.95 -7.13
N ALA A 210 -26.42 45.66 -7.17
CA ALA A 210 -26.39 47.11 -7.06
C ALA A 210 -25.65 47.49 -5.75
N GLU A 211 -24.87 48.57 -5.79
CA GLU A 211 -23.96 49.03 -4.74
C GLU A 211 -24.61 49.41 -3.39
N ASP A 212 -25.90 49.21 -3.22
CA ASP A 212 -26.68 49.60 -2.06
C ASP A 212 -27.11 48.40 -1.18
N ILE A 213 -26.16 47.59 -0.76
CA ILE A 213 -26.40 46.76 0.42
C ILE A 213 -25.88 47.54 1.63
N ALA A 214 -26.80 48.14 2.38
CA ALA A 214 -26.50 48.79 3.66
C ALA A 214 -25.76 47.76 4.56
N LYS A 215 -24.58 48.14 5.04
CA LYS A 215 -23.85 47.31 6.02
C LYS A 215 -24.70 47.18 7.27
N PRO A 216 -24.90 45.98 7.78
CA PRO A 216 -25.55 45.83 9.09
C PRO A 216 -24.75 46.60 10.15
N VAL A 217 -25.46 47.41 10.97
CA VAL A 217 -24.94 48.20 12.07
C VAL A 217 -24.52 47.25 13.22
#